data_389a075f50dee5c9a9c5c1878df37048
#
_entry.id   389a075f50dee5c9a9c5c1878df37048
#
_cell.length_a   1.000
_cell.length_b   1.000
_cell.length_c   1.000
_cell.angle_alpha   90.00
_cell.angle_beta   90.00
_cell.angle_gamma   90.00
#
_symmetry.space_group_name_H-M   'P 1'
#
loop_
_entity.id
_entity.type
_entity.pdbx_description
1 polymer ?
#
loop_
_entity_poly.entity_id
_entity_poly.type
_entity_poly.pdbx_seq_one_letter_code
_entity_poly.pdbx_strand_id
1 'polypeptide(L)'
;MVHLKYLKFSNELEKYYNFVNKIVQNELKTRFCNNILDIKEFDKIEYLIQEKIIESILDFNYPDNLYLVNDKHTKMVIDMIGNSKPNITINLPDNFLIIKEYNKLKFTHKTSQEKNYNMLLNNENVLPNGKKICKIAENNDNSNYTIRLNSEEIELPLYIRNRKNGDKIHIKNMKSPKKIKDIYINSKLTKEQRNNQPILVDSKDNILWIPGLKKSKFTKEKNEKYDIILWYN
;
A
#
# COMPACT_ATOMS: atom_id res chain seq x y z
N MET A 1 -19.43 -55.58 9.71
CA MET A 1 -19.27 -55.28 8.27
C MET A 1 -19.36 -53.77 7.94
N VAL A 2 -20.26 -53.00 8.57
CA VAL A 2 -20.42 -51.57 8.32
C VAL A 2 -19.16 -50.76 8.72
N HIS A 3 -18.59 -51.03 9.87
CA HIS A 3 -17.41 -50.34 10.39
C HIS A 3 -16.18 -50.40 9.44
N LEU A 4 -15.93 -51.54 8.82
CA LEU A 4 -14.84 -51.74 7.86
C LEU A 4 -15.02 -50.88 6.58
N LYS A 5 -16.28 -50.70 6.14
CA LYS A 5 -16.57 -49.83 4.99
C LYS A 5 -16.30 -48.35 5.32
N TYR A 6 -16.68 -47.90 6.51
CA TYR A 6 -16.37 -46.52 6.96
C TYR A 6 -14.88 -46.28 7.08
N LEU A 7 -14.10 -47.22 7.65
CA LEU A 7 -12.65 -47.13 7.71
C LEU A 7 -12.00 -47.05 6.34
N LYS A 8 -12.47 -47.89 5.38
CA LYS A 8 -11.95 -47.84 4.02
C LYS A 8 -12.25 -46.49 3.35
N PHE A 9 -13.46 -45.97 3.50
CA PHE A 9 -13.87 -44.68 2.96
C PHE A 9 -13.08 -43.53 3.60
N SER A 10 -12.91 -43.54 4.91
CA SER A 10 -12.09 -42.56 5.64
C SER A 10 -10.64 -42.53 5.11
N ASN A 11 -10.01 -43.70 4.93
CA ASN A 11 -8.67 -43.79 4.39
C ASN A 11 -8.57 -43.31 2.93
N GLU A 12 -9.60 -43.47 2.13
CA GLU A 12 -9.64 -42.93 0.76
C GLU A 12 -9.77 -41.39 0.78
N LEU A 13 -10.65 -40.84 1.62
CA LEU A 13 -10.78 -39.40 1.79
C LEU A 13 -9.48 -38.77 2.27
N GLU A 14 -8.76 -39.41 3.18
CA GLU A 14 -7.46 -38.93 3.67
C GLU A 14 -6.44 -38.87 2.52
N LYS A 15 -6.42 -39.83 1.62
CA LYS A 15 -5.53 -39.82 0.44
C LYS A 15 -5.86 -38.63 -0.49
N TYR A 16 -7.15 -38.39 -0.75
CA TYR A 16 -7.57 -37.22 -1.56
C TYR A 16 -7.22 -35.89 -0.87
N TYR A 17 -7.45 -35.77 0.43
CA TYR A 17 -7.07 -34.64 1.23
C TYR A 17 -5.57 -34.37 1.14
N ASN A 18 -4.74 -35.39 1.35
CA ASN A 18 -3.30 -35.28 1.29
C ASN A 18 -2.80 -34.87 -0.11
N PHE A 19 -3.43 -35.37 -1.17
CA PHE A 19 -3.11 -34.97 -2.54
C PHE A 19 -3.42 -33.48 -2.79
N VAL A 20 -4.63 -33.04 -2.45
CA VAL A 20 -5.04 -31.64 -2.58
C VAL A 20 -4.13 -30.72 -1.74
N ASN A 21 -3.88 -31.11 -0.48
CA ASN A 21 -3.04 -30.33 0.43
C ASN A 21 -1.59 -30.17 -0.09
N LYS A 22 -1.03 -31.19 -0.71
CA LYS A 22 0.29 -31.13 -1.35
C LYS A 22 0.34 -30.05 -2.45
N ILE A 23 -0.70 -29.95 -3.27
CA ILE A 23 -0.80 -28.92 -4.33
C ILE A 23 -0.92 -27.54 -3.68
N VAL A 24 -1.79 -27.38 -2.69
CA VAL A 24 -1.99 -26.11 -1.95
C VAL A 24 -0.70 -25.62 -1.31
N GLN A 25 0.04 -26.51 -0.64
CA GLN A 25 1.32 -26.14 -0.02
C GLN A 25 2.38 -25.71 -1.04
N ASN A 26 2.40 -26.30 -2.23
CA ASN A 26 3.30 -25.90 -3.30
C ASN A 26 2.95 -24.48 -3.82
N GLU A 27 1.66 -24.20 -4.04
CA GLU A 27 1.19 -22.86 -4.44
C GLU A 27 1.51 -21.81 -3.36
N LEU A 28 1.26 -22.12 -2.08
CA LEU A 28 1.57 -21.22 -0.97
C LEU A 28 3.08 -20.90 -0.88
N LYS A 29 3.96 -21.90 -1.04
CA LYS A 29 5.42 -21.68 -1.02
C LYS A 29 5.90 -20.71 -2.10
N THR A 30 5.24 -20.71 -3.26
CA THR A 30 5.65 -19.88 -4.40
C THR A 30 5.00 -18.52 -4.41
N ARG A 31 3.77 -18.39 -3.88
CA ARG A 31 2.94 -17.19 -4.03
C ARG A 31 2.74 -16.40 -2.73
N PHE A 32 2.90 -17.02 -1.55
CA PHE A 32 2.58 -16.40 -0.27
C PHE A 32 3.84 -16.11 0.54
N CYS A 33 4.11 -14.83 0.77
CA CYS A 33 5.24 -14.37 1.57
C CYS A 33 4.88 -13.09 2.33
N ASN A 34 5.29 -12.97 3.59
CA ASN A 34 5.07 -11.79 4.44
C ASN A 34 3.60 -11.31 4.46
N ASN A 35 2.66 -12.23 4.59
CA ASN A 35 1.22 -11.97 4.53
C ASN A 35 0.75 -11.30 3.22
N ILE A 36 1.44 -11.53 2.13
CA ILE A 36 1.07 -11.09 0.78
C ILE A 36 0.99 -12.31 -0.13
N LEU A 37 -0.18 -12.48 -0.79
CA LEU A 37 -0.41 -13.49 -1.82
C LEU A 37 -0.30 -12.85 -3.20
N ASP A 38 0.56 -13.38 -4.07
CA ASP A 38 0.59 -13.04 -5.49
C ASP A 38 -0.57 -13.75 -6.20
N ILE A 39 -1.48 -12.96 -6.77
CA ILE A 39 -2.68 -13.44 -7.48
C ILE A 39 -2.55 -13.34 -9.01
N LYS A 40 -1.35 -13.13 -9.54
CA LYS A 40 -1.14 -13.17 -10.98
C LYS A 40 -1.52 -14.55 -11.52
N GLU A 41 -2.41 -14.59 -12.52
CA GLU A 41 -2.92 -15.84 -13.12
C GLU A 41 -3.56 -16.82 -12.10
N PHE A 42 -4.10 -16.31 -10.99
CA PHE A 42 -4.76 -17.12 -9.98
C PHE A 42 -6.04 -17.80 -10.50
N ASP A 43 -6.69 -17.18 -11.49
CA ASP A 43 -7.84 -17.69 -12.22
C ASP A 43 -7.56 -18.95 -13.05
N LYS A 44 -6.29 -19.25 -13.35
CA LYS A 44 -5.87 -20.48 -14.04
C LYS A 44 -5.75 -21.69 -13.09
N ILE A 45 -5.79 -21.47 -11.79
CA ILE A 45 -5.77 -22.54 -10.79
C ILE A 45 -7.18 -23.11 -10.65
N GLU A 46 -7.30 -24.43 -10.51
CA GLU A 46 -8.58 -25.08 -10.25
C GLU A 46 -9.29 -24.48 -9.04
N TYR A 47 -10.59 -24.23 -9.14
CA TYR A 47 -11.36 -23.50 -8.14
C TYR A 47 -11.24 -24.09 -6.72
N LEU A 48 -11.29 -25.43 -6.60
CA LEU A 48 -11.09 -26.11 -5.32
C LEU A 48 -9.73 -25.78 -4.69
N ILE A 49 -8.68 -25.67 -5.50
CA ILE A 49 -7.34 -25.33 -5.01
C ILE A 49 -7.30 -23.86 -4.60
N GLN A 50 -7.94 -22.96 -5.36
CA GLN A 50 -8.08 -21.55 -4.97
C GLN A 50 -8.75 -21.42 -3.60
N GLU A 51 -9.87 -22.11 -3.37
CA GLU A 51 -10.57 -22.13 -2.08
C GLU A 51 -9.63 -22.58 -0.96
N LYS A 52 -8.95 -23.71 -1.15
CA LYS A 52 -8.06 -24.27 -0.12
C LYS A 52 -6.82 -23.44 0.16
N ILE A 53 -6.31 -22.69 -0.83
CA ILE A 53 -5.24 -21.68 -0.61
C ILE A 53 -5.75 -20.57 0.31
N ILE A 54 -6.93 -20.01 0.01
CA ILE A 54 -7.49 -18.91 0.80
C ILE A 54 -7.87 -19.38 2.20
N GLU A 55 -8.50 -20.55 2.35
CA GLU A 55 -8.78 -21.16 3.66
C GLU A 55 -7.50 -21.30 4.49
N SER A 56 -6.45 -21.89 3.91
CA SER A 56 -5.17 -22.08 4.60
C SER A 56 -4.55 -20.77 5.06
N ILE A 57 -4.69 -19.69 4.28
CA ILE A 57 -4.19 -18.36 4.68
C ILE A 57 -5.06 -17.76 5.78
N LEU A 58 -6.38 -17.94 5.73
CA LEU A 58 -7.29 -17.47 6.78
C LEU A 58 -7.03 -18.23 8.09
N ASP A 59 -6.90 -19.55 8.05
CA ASP A 59 -6.57 -20.38 9.22
C ASP A 59 -5.24 -19.96 9.85
N PHE A 60 -4.23 -19.68 9.04
CA PHE A 60 -2.94 -19.17 9.52
C PHE A 60 -3.07 -17.82 10.24
N ASN A 61 -3.98 -16.95 9.81
CA ASN A 61 -4.19 -15.62 10.39
C ASN A 61 -5.19 -15.61 11.57
N TYR A 62 -5.94 -16.70 11.79
CA TYR A 62 -6.90 -16.86 12.88
C TYR A 62 -6.63 -18.13 13.72
N PRO A 63 -5.41 -18.37 14.20
CA PRO A 63 -5.03 -19.66 14.82
C PRO A 63 -5.90 -20.03 16.03
N ASP A 64 -6.31 -19.05 16.83
CA ASP A 64 -7.10 -19.23 18.04
C ASP A 64 -8.60 -18.96 17.85
N ASN A 65 -9.01 -18.47 16.68
CA ASN A 65 -10.35 -17.94 16.43
C ASN A 65 -10.93 -18.40 15.09
N LEU A 66 -10.68 -19.65 14.68
CA LEU A 66 -11.17 -20.23 13.41
C LEU A 66 -12.69 -20.10 13.22
N TYR A 67 -13.47 -20.07 14.31
CA TYR A 67 -14.92 -19.88 14.28
C TYR A 67 -15.37 -18.51 13.75
N LEU A 68 -14.47 -17.52 13.69
CA LEU A 68 -14.76 -16.18 13.16
C LEU A 68 -14.78 -16.16 11.63
N VAL A 69 -14.12 -17.10 10.98
CA VAL A 69 -14.05 -17.22 9.52
C VAL A 69 -14.75 -18.50 9.05
N ASN A 70 -15.30 -18.47 7.86
CA ASN A 70 -16.06 -19.57 7.26
C ASN A 70 -16.05 -19.46 5.73
N ASP A 71 -16.67 -20.43 5.05
CA ASP A 71 -16.75 -20.52 3.59
C ASP A 71 -17.23 -19.23 2.91
N LYS A 72 -18.13 -18.46 3.56
CA LYS A 72 -18.58 -17.17 3.04
C LYS A 72 -17.43 -16.17 2.91
N HIS A 73 -16.52 -16.15 3.88
CA HIS A 73 -15.36 -15.26 3.85
C HIS A 73 -14.37 -15.70 2.75
N THR A 74 -14.12 -16.99 2.62
CA THR A 74 -13.31 -17.56 1.52
C THR A 74 -13.88 -17.16 0.16
N LYS A 75 -15.18 -17.32 -0.04
CA LYS A 75 -15.86 -16.92 -1.27
C LYS A 75 -15.75 -15.42 -1.55
N MET A 76 -15.94 -14.56 -0.53
CA MET A 76 -15.75 -13.11 -0.67
C MET A 76 -14.35 -12.75 -1.16
N VAL A 77 -13.32 -13.46 -0.71
CA VAL A 77 -11.92 -13.23 -1.13
C VAL A 77 -11.74 -13.67 -2.58
N ILE A 78 -12.28 -14.82 -2.98
CA ILE A 78 -12.19 -15.30 -4.37
C ILE A 78 -12.93 -14.35 -5.32
N ASP A 79 -14.13 -13.90 -4.96
CA ASP A 79 -14.89 -12.91 -5.74
C ASP A 79 -14.10 -11.59 -5.88
N MET A 80 -13.37 -11.18 -4.84
CA MET A 80 -12.49 -10.02 -4.89
C MET A 80 -11.32 -10.24 -5.85
N ILE A 81 -10.74 -11.44 -5.90
CA ILE A 81 -9.66 -11.77 -6.83
C ILE A 81 -10.15 -11.64 -8.28
N GLY A 82 -11.31 -12.19 -8.61
CA GLY A 82 -11.92 -12.14 -9.94
C GLY A 82 -12.40 -10.74 -10.36
N ASN A 83 -12.50 -9.78 -9.43
CA ASN A 83 -13.00 -8.45 -9.74
C ASN A 83 -11.96 -7.61 -10.51
N SER A 84 -12.39 -6.91 -11.56
CA SER A 84 -11.51 -6.08 -12.42
C SER A 84 -10.95 -4.83 -11.74
N LYS A 85 -11.52 -4.38 -10.62
CA LYS A 85 -11.02 -3.21 -9.87
C LYS A 85 -9.65 -3.53 -9.26
N PRO A 86 -8.64 -2.68 -9.50
CA PRO A 86 -7.28 -2.95 -9.03
C PRO A 86 -7.09 -2.79 -7.51
N ASN A 87 -7.97 -2.03 -6.85
CA ASN A 87 -7.88 -1.74 -5.42
C ASN A 87 -9.22 -1.98 -4.75
N ILE A 88 -9.32 -3.04 -3.95
CA ILE A 88 -10.51 -3.41 -3.17
C ILE A 88 -10.05 -3.71 -1.75
N THR A 89 -10.90 -3.46 -0.76
CA THR A 89 -10.66 -3.83 0.63
C THR A 89 -11.88 -4.56 1.18
N ILE A 90 -11.66 -5.70 1.82
CA ILE A 90 -12.66 -6.45 2.58
C ILE A 90 -12.29 -6.34 4.07
N ASN A 91 -13.32 -6.09 4.89
CA ASN A 91 -13.20 -6.17 6.34
C ASN A 91 -13.68 -7.56 6.79
N LEU A 92 -12.84 -8.25 7.54
CA LEU A 92 -13.15 -9.50 8.21
C LEU A 92 -13.29 -9.26 9.73
N PRO A 93 -13.82 -10.24 10.48
CA PRO A 93 -13.86 -10.15 11.94
C PRO A 93 -12.52 -9.81 12.57
N ASP A 94 -12.53 -9.38 13.84
CA ASP A 94 -11.32 -9.00 14.60
C ASP A 94 -10.44 -7.92 13.95
N ASN A 95 -11.07 -6.92 13.31
CA ASN A 95 -10.37 -5.83 12.63
C ASN A 95 -9.36 -6.30 11.58
N PHE A 96 -9.53 -7.49 11.03
CA PHE A 96 -8.68 -8.02 9.99
C PHE A 96 -9.10 -7.48 8.62
N LEU A 97 -8.13 -7.11 7.80
CA LEU A 97 -8.32 -6.55 6.47
C LEU A 97 -7.67 -7.43 5.42
N ILE A 98 -8.37 -7.63 4.31
CA ILE A 98 -7.77 -8.14 3.08
C ILE A 98 -7.82 -7.02 2.05
N ILE A 99 -6.65 -6.65 1.53
CA ILE A 99 -6.49 -5.53 0.61
C ILE A 99 -5.94 -6.07 -0.70
N LYS A 100 -6.76 -5.95 -1.77
CA LYS A 100 -6.29 -6.19 -3.14
C LYS A 100 -5.60 -4.94 -3.66
N GLU A 101 -4.38 -5.10 -4.14
CA GLU A 101 -3.59 -4.06 -4.80
C GLU A 101 -3.00 -4.64 -6.08
N TYR A 102 -3.65 -4.38 -7.21
CA TYR A 102 -3.30 -4.98 -8.50
C TYR A 102 -3.29 -6.51 -8.42
N ASN A 103 -2.13 -7.15 -8.60
CA ASN A 103 -1.96 -8.61 -8.56
C ASN A 103 -1.54 -9.14 -7.18
N LYS A 104 -1.80 -8.38 -6.11
CA LYS A 104 -1.44 -8.78 -4.75
C LYS A 104 -2.62 -8.68 -3.81
N LEU A 105 -2.75 -9.66 -2.92
CA LEU A 105 -3.61 -9.60 -1.74
C LEU A 105 -2.73 -9.46 -0.51
N LYS A 106 -2.95 -8.41 0.26
CA LYS A 106 -2.32 -8.18 1.56
C LYS A 106 -3.29 -8.55 2.67
N PHE A 107 -2.85 -9.39 3.58
CA PHE A 107 -3.57 -9.83 4.78
C PHE A 107 -3.00 -9.07 5.98
N THR A 108 -3.80 -8.29 6.70
CA THR A 108 -3.30 -7.44 7.78
C THR A 108 -4.40 -7.07 8.78
N HIS A 109 -4.04 -6.82 10.02
CA HIS A 109 -4.97 -6.17 10.94
C HIS A 109 -5.10 -4.68 10.62
N LYS A 110 -6.28 -4.13 10.91
CA LYS A 110 -6.50 -2.69 10.82
C LYS A 110 -5.61 -2.02 11.85
N THR A 111 -4.50 -1.47 11.40
CA THR A 111 -3.69 -0.60 12.26
C THR A 111 -4.55 0.60 12.64
N SER A 112 -4.70 0.82 13.93
CA SER A 112 -5.41 1.96 14.48
C SER A 112 -4.81 3.24 13.89
N GLN A 113 -5.65 3.94 13.14
CA GLN A 113 -5.45 5.30 12.64
C GLN A 113 -4.35 5.48 11.59
N GLU A 114 -4.77 5.81 10.36
CA GLU A 114 -4.05 6.73 9.51
C GLU A 114 -3.81 8.00 10.34
N LYS A 115 -2.68 8.08 11.03
CA LYS A 115 -2.34 9.29 11.80
C LYS A 115 -2.12 10.39 10.78
N ASN A 116 -3.13 11.26 10.62
CA ASN A 116 -2.89 12.53 9.98
C ASN A 116 -1.80 13.22 10.78
N TYR A 117 -0.71 13.56 10.13
CA TYR A 117 0.36 14.32 10.74
C TYR A 117 0.51 15.66 10.03
N ASN A 118 0.92 16.64 10.80
CA ASN A 118 1.34 17.96 10.32
C ASN A 118 2.54 18.38 11.17
N MET A 119 3.72 18.25 10.60
CA MET A 119 5.00 18.45 11.29
C MET A 119 5.66 19.73 10.79
N LEU A 120 6.15 20.56 11.69
CA LEU A 120 7.01 21.66 11.32
C LEU A 120 8.30 21.13 10.67
N LEU A 121 8.73 21.76 9.57
CA LEU A 121 9.99 21.40 8.93
C LEU A 121 11.17 21.86 9.80
N ASN A 122 11.95 20.90 10.25
CA ASN A 122 13.21 21.08 10.97
C ASN A 122 14.40 20.75 10.07
N ASN A 123 15.62 20.79 10.62
CA ASN A 123 16.82 20.37 9.88
C ASN A 123 16.76 18.90 9.44
N GLU A 124 16.16 18.03 10.25
CA GLU A 124 15.84 16.64 9.94
C GLU A 124 14.46 16.28 10.49
N ASN A 125 13.61 15.69 9.65
CA ASN A 125 12.32 15.15 10.05
C ASN A 125 12.26 13.67 9.68
N VAL A 126 12.09 12.80 10.67
CA VAL A 126 11.76 11.39 10.47
C VAL A 126 10.27 11.25 10.25
N LEU A 127 9.88 10.63 9.14
CA LEU A 127 8.49 10.51 8.71
C LEU A 127 7.87 9.19 9.18
N PRO A 128 6.53 9.11 9.26
CA PRO A 128 5.84 7.87 9.67
C PRO A 128 6.13 6.65 8.77
N ASN A 129 6.57 6.87 7.53
CA ASN A 129 6.98 5.81 6.61
C ASN A 129 8.44 5.35 6.79
N GLY A 130 9.12 5.82 7.83
CA GLY A 130 10.53 5.50 8.14
C GLY A 130 11.57 6.27 7.32
N LYS A 131 11.15 7.05 6.33
CA LYS A 131 12.03 7.91 5.54
C LYS A 131 12.27 9.24 6.20
N LYS A 132 13.23 10.02 5.66
CA LYS A 132 13.61 11.32 6.22
C LYS A 132 13.52 12.43 5.18
N ILE A 133 13.19 13.63 5.64
CA ILE A 133 13.41 14.87 4.90
C ILE A 133 14.46 15.68 5.66
N CYS A 134 15.58 15.98 5.00
CA CYS A 134 16.72 16.69 5.58
C CYS A 134 16.95 18.01 4.84
N LYS A 135 17.23 19.07 5.60
CA LYS A 135 17.78 20.31 5.07
C LYS A 135 19.29 20.13 4.89
N ILE A 136 19.78 20.40 3.69
CA ILE A 136 21.19 20.18 3.32
C ILE A 136 21.79 21.45 2.72
N ALA A 137 23.12 21.60 2.79
CA ALA A 137 23.82 22.77 2.26
C ALA A 137 23.95 22.72 0.73
N GLU A 138 24.25 21.53 0.18
CA GLU A 138 24.46 21.35 -1.25
C GLU A 138 23.92 20.01 -1.72
N ASN A 139 23.36 19.96 -2.93
CA ASN A 139 23.03 18.72 -3.63
C ASN A 139 23.02 18.94 -5.13
N ASN A 140 23.65 18.03 -5.86
CA ASN A 140 23.68 18.05 -7.32
C ASN A 140 22.52 17.29 -7.96
N ASP A 141 21.69 16.60 -7.16
CA ASP A 141 20.54 15.85 -7.66
C ASP A 141 19.43 16.79 -8.15
N ASN A 142 18.96 16.58 -9.38
CA ASN A 142 17.82 17.28 -9.98
C ASN A 142 16.54 16.44 -10.01
N SER A 143 16.61 15.22 -9.48
CA SER A 143 15.44 14.32 -9.40
C SER A 143 14.32 14.89 -8.51
N ASN A 144 13.20 14.20 -8.46
CA ASN A 144 12.12 14.55 -7.54
C ASN A 144 12.42 14.24 -6.07
N TYR A 145 13.60 13.72 -5.74
CA TYR A 145 14.05 13.49 -4.36
C TYR A 145 14.73 14.70 -3.72
N THR A 146 15.05 15.72 -4.51
CA THR A 146 15.61 16.99 -4.01
C THR A 146 14.77 18.15 -4.48
N ILE A 147 14.50 19.15 -3.62
CA ILE A 147 13.88 20.43 -3.98
C ILE A 147 14.76 21.60 -3.54
N ARG A 148 14.79 22.66 -4.35
CA ARG A 148 15.41 23.95 -4.05
C ARG A 148 14.34 25.02 -4.03
N LEU A 149 14.30 25.83 -2.99
CA LEU A 149 13.29 26.87 -2.78
C LEU A 149 13.98 28.20 -2.44
N ASN A 150 13.33 29.30 -2.80
CA ASN A 150 13.70 30.63 -2.35
C ASN A 150 12.70 31.06 -1.27
N SER A 151 13.19 31.35 -0.06
CA SER A 151 12.36 31.75 1.08
C SER A 151 11.58 33.06 0.84
N GLU A 152 12.07 33.93 -0.05
CA GLU A 152 11.38 35.17 -0.43
C GLU A 152 10.10 34.93 -1.29
N GLU A 153 9.95 33.75 -1.88
CA GLU A 153 8.83 33.43 -2.81
C GLU A 153 7.78 32.51 -2.18
N ILE A 154 7.97 32.10 -0.95
CA ILE A 154 7.10 31.16 -0.23
C ILE A 154 6.79 31.69 1.16
N GLU A 155 5.73 31.20 1.78
CA GLU A 155 5.31 31.65 3.10
C GLU A 155 5.87 30.74 4.19
N LEU A 156 6.79 31.24 4.99
CA LEU A 156 7.34 30.51 6.14
C LEU A 156 6.39 30.55 7.35
N PRO A 157 6.41 29.56 8.25
CA PRO A 157 7.23 28.35 8.23
C PRO A 157 6.70 27.27 7.29
N LEU A 158 7.56 26.27 6.98
CA LEU A 158 7.19 25.12 6.16
C LEU A 158 6.72 23.95 7.03
N TYR A 159 5.79 23.15 6.48
CA TYR A 159 5.24 21.98 7.14
C TYR A 159 5.31 20.75 6.24
N ILE A 160 5.42 19.60 6.87
CA ILE A 160 5.30 18.29 6.21
C ILE A 160 4.02 17.65 6.72
N ARG A 161 3.13 17.28 5.81
CA ARG A 161 1.87 16.60 6.13
C ARG A 161 1.54 15.51 5.13
N ASN A 162 0.60 14.66 5.46
CA ASN A 162 -0.03 13.80 4.48
C ASN A 162 -1.12 14.56 3.69
N ARG A 163 -1.64 13.91 2.64
CA ARG A 163 -2.63 14.53 1.73
C ARG A 163 -3.94 14.86 2.45
N LYS A 164 -4.60 15.92 1.98
CA LYS A 164 -5.99 16.27 2.28
C LYS A 164 -6.86 16.07 1.03
N ASN A 165 -8.17 15.90 1.22
CA ASN A 165 -9.10 15.88 0.08
C ASN A 165 -9.11 17.23 -0.63
N GLY A 166 -9.04 17.19 -1.98
CA GLY A 166 -9.02 18.41 -2.78
C GLY A 166 -7.64 18.99 -3.06
N ASP A 167 -6.58 18.46 -2.46
CA ASP A 167 -5.20 18.91 -2.68
C ASP A 167 -4.82 19.01 -4.17
N LYS A 168 -4.23 20.14 -4.53
CA LYS A 168 -3.75 20.42 -5.89
C LYS A 168 -2.36 21.05 -5.82
N ILE A 169 -1.50 20.71 -6.78
CA ILE A 169 -0.16 21.29 -6.93
C ILE A 169 -0.06 22.09 -8.22
N HIS A 170 0.50 23.28 -8.13
CA HIS A 170 0.86 24.11 -9.29
C HIS A 170 2.25 23.71 -9.80
N ILE A 171 2.31 23.04 -10.93
CA ILE A 171 3.56 22.59 -11.56
C ILE A 171 4.07 23.66 -12.52
N LYS A 172 5.39 23.89 -12.58
CA LYS A 172 6.04 24.83 -13.52
C LYS A 172 5.58 24.50 -14.97
N ASN A 173 5.26 25.51 -15.74
CA ASN A 173 4.82 25.40 -17.14
C ASN A 173 3.44 24.74 -17.38
N MET A 174 2.62 24.55 -16.32
CA MET A 174 1.24 24.09 -16.49
C MET A 174 0.24 25.23 -16.25
N LYS A 175 -0.76 25.36 -17.15
CA LYS A 175 -1.80 26.42 -17.05
C LYS A 175 -2.74 26.21 -15.86
N SER A 176 -2.99 24.97 -15.45
CA SER A 176 -3.91 24.61 -14.35
C SER A 176 -3.25 23.72 -13.33
N PRO A 177 -3.66 23.83 -12.05
CA PRO A 177 -3.14 22.98 -10.99
C PRO A 177 -3.57 21.52 -11.19
N LYS A 178 -2.69 20.58 -10.87
CA LYS A 178 -2.94 19.14 -10.98
C LYS A 178 -3.39 18.58 -9.63
N LYS A 179 -4.45 17.77 -9.63
CA LYS A 179 -4.92 17.09 -8.41
C LYS A 179 -3.88 16.07 -7.93
N ILE A 180 -3.58 16.07 -6.65
CA ILE A 180 -2.65 15.09 -6.03
C ILE A 180 -3.14 13.65 -6.24
N LYS A 181 -4.46 13.42 -6.16
CA LYS A 181 -5.08 12.11 -6.44
C LYS A 181 -4.64 11.55 -7.80
N ASP A 182 -4.63 12.40 -8.85
CA ASP A 182 -4.28 11.97 -10.20
C ASP A 182 -2.79 11.67 -10.34
N ILE A 183 -1.93 12.45 -9.65
CA ILE A 183 -0.49 12.17 -9.58
C ILE A 183 -0.26 10.80 -8.96
N TYR A 184 -0.91 10.48 -7.85
CA TYR A 184 -0.76 9.20 -7.15
C TYR A 184 -1.26 8.01 -7.97
N ILE A 185 -2.38 8.17 -8.69
CA ILE A 185 -2.92 7.15 -9.59
C ILE A 185 -1.94 6.88 -10.74
N ASN A 186 -1.46 7.94 -11.40
CA ASN A 186 -0.52 7.82 -12.51
C ASN A 186 0.83 7.21 -12.09
N SER A 187 1.24 7.44 -10.84
CA SER A 187 2.44 6.83 -10.24
C SER A 187 2.17 5.42 -9.68
N LYS A 188 0.98 4.86 -9.88
CA LYS A 188 0.55 3.52 -9.44
C LYS A 188 0.77 3.26 -7.93
N LEU A 189 0.66 4.30 -7.10
CA LEU A 189 0.79 4.15 -5.66
C LEU A 189 -0.40 3.35 -5.09
N THR A 190 -0.11 2.44 -4.16
CA THR A 190 -1.14 1.72 -3.38
C THR A 190 -1.90 2.69 -2.47
N LYS A 191 -3.03 2.27 -1.91
CA LYS A 191 -3.80 3.09 -0.96
C LYS A 191 -2.95 3.46 0.27
N GLU A 192 -2.20 2.50 0.81
CA GLU A 192 -1.29 2.70 1.94
C GLU A 192 -0.20 3.72 1.60
N GLN A 193 0.47 3.57 0.45
CA GLN A 193 1.48 4.51 -0.01
C GLN A 193 0.93 5.92 -0.18
N ARG A 194 -0.29 6.08 -0.74
CA ARG A 194 -0.93 7.38 -0.92
C ARG A 194 -1.21 8.10 0.41
N ASN A 195 -1.55 7.34 1.45
CA ASN A 195 -1.86 7.90 2.76
C ASN A 195 -0.61 8.28 3.55
N ASN A 196 0.49 7.55 3.33
CA ASN A 196 1.78 7.78 4.00
C ASN A 196 2.74 8.69 3.19
N GLN A 197 2.36 9.07 1.95
CA GLN A 197 3.18 9.94 1.11
C GLN A 197 3.27 11.34 1.70
N PRO A 198 4.47 11.83 2.01
CA PRO A 198 4.64 13.19 2.55
C PRO A 198 4.37 14.25 1.47
N ILE A 199 3.87 15.39 1.92
CA ILE A 199 3.68 16.59 1.11
C ILE A 199 4.29 17.76 1.89
N LEU A 200 5.19 18.51 1.26
CA LEU A 200 5.73 19.75 1.80
C LEU A 200 4.81 20.90 1.43
N VAL A 201 4.41 21.69 2.41
CA VAL A 201 3.56 22.86 2.23
C VAL A 201 4.14 24.08 2.94
N ASP A 202 3.75 25.28 2.51
CA ASP A 202 4.01 26.51 3.20
C ASP A 202 2.95 26.82 4.28
N SER A 203 3.08 27.93 5.00
CA SER A 203 2.14 28.32 6.06
C SER A 203 0.73 28.67 5.54
N LYS A 204 0.57 28.96 4.25
CA LYS A 204 -0.72 29.14 3.57
C LYS A 204 -1.30 27.85 2.97
N ASP A 205 -0.70 26.69 3.28
CA ASP A 205 -1.07 25.36 2.78
C ASP A 205 -0.86 25.18 1.25
N ASN A 206 -0.03 26.05 0.61
CA ASN A 206 0.36 25.86 -0.78
C ASN A 206 1.31 24.67 -0.88
N ILE A 207 1.03 23.73 -1.79
CA ILE A 207 1.85 22.55 -1.97
C ILE A 207 3.10 22.89 -2.78
N LEU A 208 4.26 22.73 -2.14
CA LEU A 208 5.57 23.03 -2.70
C LEU A 208 6.21 21.80 -3.33
N TRP A 209 6.02 20.61 -2.72
CA TRP A 209 6.69 19.38 -3.13
C TRP A 209 5.97 18.14 -2.68
N ILE A 210 5.98 17.13 -3.55
CA ILE A 210 5.61 15.75 -3.25
C ILE A 210 6.87 14.91 -3.44
N PRO A 211 7.63 14.60 -2.36
CA PRO A 211 8.91 13.94 -2.43
C PRO A 211 8.89 12.67 -3.29
N GLY A 212 9.89 12.55 -4.18
CA GLY A 212 9.99 11.44 -5.12
C GLY A 212 9.01 11.46 -6.30
N LEU A 213 8.01 12.36 -6.31
CA LEU A 213 6.96 12.38 -7.35
C LEU A 213 6.92 13.66 -8.17
N LYS A 214 6.70 14.82 -7.53
CA LYS A 214 6.53 16.09 -8.25
C LYS A 214 6.98 17.30 -7.44
N LYS A 215 7.48 18.31 -8.14
CA LYS A 215 7.85 19.62 -7.62
C LYS A 215 6.86 20.68 -8.12
N SER A 216 6.62 21.72 -7.31
CA SER A 216 5.77 22.84 -7.69
C SER A 216 6.51 23.86 -8.57
N LYS A 217 5.78 24.88 -9.02
CA LYS A 217 6.33 26.05 -9.73
C LYS A 217 7.34 26.86 -8.91
N PHE A 218 7.34 26.74 -7.59
CA PHE A 218 8.28 27.40 -6.67
C PHE A 218 9.66 26.75 -6.63
N THR A 219 9.82 25.58 -7.28
CA THR A 219 11.13 24.92 -7.38
C THR A 219 12.09 25.74 -8.21
N LYS A 220 13.32 25.91 -7.70
CA LYS A 220 14.43 26.56 -8.38
C LYS A 220 15.38 25.57 -9.03
N GLU A 221 15.94 25.97 -10.16
CA GLU A 221 17.04 25.27 -10.80
C GLU A 221 18.37 25.68 -10.14
N LYS A 222 19.47 24.98 -10.43
CA LYS A 222 20.78 25.22 -9.82
C LYS A 222 21.35 26.63 -10.09
N ASN A 223 20.99 27.22 -11.20
CA ASN A 223 21.44 28.55 -11.65
C ASN A 223 20.50 29.69 -11.21
N GLU A 224 19.41 29.39 -10.53
CA GLU A 224 18.48 30.37 -9.98
C GLU A 224 18.84 30.66 -8.50
N LYS A 225 18.34 31.78 -7.93
CA LYS A 225 18.54 32.13 -6.50
C LYS A 225 17.70 31.20 -5.61
N TYR A 226 18.32 30.49 -4.70
CA TYR A 226 17.66 29.68 -3.65
C TYR A 226 18.49 29.70 -2.38
N ASP A 227 17.87 29.47 -1.22
CA ASP A 227 18.45 29.43 0.11
C ASP A 227 18.03 28.19 0.92
N ILE A 228 17.08 27.42 0.43
CA ILE A 228 16.60 26.20 1.06
C ILE A 228 16.78 25.02 0.10
N ILE A 229 17.51 23.99 0.54
CA ILE A 229 17.63 22.72 -0.18
C ILE A 229 17.13 21.61 0.74
N LEU A 230 16.17 20.82 0.25
CA LEU A 230 15.66 19.67 0.97
C LEU A 230 15.88 18.40 0.18
N TRP A 231 16.25 17.34 0.89
CA TRP A 231 16.48 16.01 0.34
C TRP A 231 15.63 14.97 1.08
N TYR A 232 15.06 14.04 0.31
CA TYR A 232 14.22 12.95 0.78
C TYR A 232 14.90 11.61 0.53
N ASN A 233 15.15 10.82 1.56
CA ASN A 233 15.85 9.54 1.53
C ASN A 233 15.11 8.44 2.31
#